data_2208d60f8251e11e12f48dcc6c224bd8
#
_entry.id   2208d60f8251e11e12f48dcc6c224bd8
#
_cell.length_a   1.000
_cell.length_b   1.000
_cell.length_c   1.000
_cell.angle_alpha   90.00
_cell.angle_beta   90.00
_cell.angle_gamma   90.00
#
_symmetry.space_group_name_H-M   'P 1'
#
loop_
_entity.id
_entity.type
_entity.pdbx_description
1 polymer ?
#
loop_
_entity_poly.entity_id
_entity_poly.type
_entity_poly.pdbx_seq_one_letter_code
_entity_poly.pdbx_strand_id
1 'polypeptide(L)'
;MLTGILAVVLLLLNTLVLIGPMLLVALLKLVLPGVTAKRACSATVMWIAESWAEICKGIFALLTPTHWEIRGVESLRKDTSYLVVSNHQSWVDIPALVQTFNRKTPYFKFFLKKELIWVPFLGLAFWALDYP
;
A
#
# COMPACT_ATOMS: atom_id res chain seq x y z
N MET A 1 -11.77 -23.46 -0.51
CA MET A 1 -11.78 -23.00 0.87
C MET A 1 -10.37 -22.92 1.46
N LEU A 2 -9.56 -23.99 1.45
CA LEU A 2 -8.22 -23.99 2.05
C LEU A 2 -7.27 -22.94 1.47
N THR A 3 -7.24 -22.79 0.15
CA THR A 3 -6.42 -21.78 -0.55
C THR A 3 -6.81 -20.34 -0.18
N GLY A 4 -8.11 -20.07 -0.01
CA GLY A 4 -8.57 -18.74 0.43
C GLY A 4 -8.15 -18.42 1.86
N ILE A 5 -8.25 -19.38 2.78
CA ILE A 5 -7.77 -19.23 4.17
C ILE A 5 -6.26 -18.97 4.17
N LEU A 6 -5.50 -19.77 3.41
CA LEU A 6 -4.05 -19.59 3.27
C LEU A 6 -3.70 -18.21 2.71
N ALA A 7 -4.43 -17.72 1.70
CA ALA A 7 -4.24 -16.38 1.17
C ALA A 7 -4.44 -15.30 2.24
N VAL A 8 -5.53 -15.38 3.02
CA VAL A 8 -5.79 -14.43 4.11
C VAL A 8 -4.67 -14.47 5.16
N VAL A 9 -4.23 -15.66 5.57
CA VAL A 9 -3.13 -15.81 6.55
C VAL A 9 -1.85 -15.18 6.02
N LEU A 10 -1.48 -15.44 4.76
CA LEU A 10 -0.28 -14.86 4.16
C LEU A 10 -0.37 -13.34 3.99
N LEU A 11 -1.53 -12.80 3.63
CA LEU A 11 -1.75 -11.36 3.57
C LEU A 11 -1.60 -10.70 4.95
N LEU A 12 -2.13 -11.32 6.00
CA LEU A 12 -1.97 -10.85 7.37
C LEU A 12 -0.50 -10.91 7.81
N LEU A 13 0.19 -12.01 7.55
CA LEU A 13 1.61 -12.16 7.86
C LEU A 13 2.46 -11.13 7.12
N ASN A 14 2.22 -10.92 5.83
CA ASN A 14 2.89 -9.88 5.04
C ASN A 14 2.70 -8.49 5.67
N THR A 15 1.48 -8.17 6.09
CA THR A 15 1.18 -6.90 6.75
C THR A 15 1.92 -6.78 8.08
N LEU A 16 1.87 -7.81 8.94
CA LEU A 16 2.54 -7.80 10.24
C LEU A 16 4.07 -7.69 10.13
N VAL A 17 4.67 -8.38 9.16
CA VAL A 17 6.12 -8.34 8.93
C VAL A 17 6.59 -6.97 8.44
N LEU A 18 5.85 -6.34 7.54
CA LEU A 18 6.28 -5.07 6.92
C LEU A 18 5.88 -3.83 7.73
N ILE A 19 4.87 -3.91 8.59
CA ILE A 19 4.47 -2.76 9.41
C ILE A 19 5.54 -2.38 10.43
N GLY A 20 6.27 -3.34 11.01
CA GLY A 20 7.33 -3.09 11.98
C GLY A 20 8.45 -2.19 11.41
N PRO A 21 9.13 -2.59 10.34
CA PRO A 21 10.13 -1.76 9.66
C PRO A 21 9.58 -0.43 9.20
N MET A 22 8.36 -0.38 8.68
CA MET A 22 7.73 0.85 8.23
C MET A 22 7.54 1.85 9.38
N LEU A 23 7.03 1.40 10.54
CA LEU A 23 6.86 2.24 11.72
C LEU A 23 8.21 2.69 12.29
N LEU A 24 9.22 1.82 12.30
CA LEU A 24 10.56 2.18 12.75
C LEU A 24 11.12 3.33 11.91
N VAL A 25 11.03 3.25 10.58
CA VAL A 25 11.49 4.33 9.68
C VAL A 25 10.64 5.59 9.86
N ALA A 26 9.33 5.46 10.06
CA ALA A 26 8.45 6.60 10.32
C ALA A 26 8.80 7.30 11.65
N LEU A 27 9.14 6.57 12.71
CA LEU A 27 9.62 7.13 13.97
C LEU A 27 10.98 7.80 13.80
N LEU A 28 11.92 7.18 13.09
CA LEU A 28 13.21 7.80 12.76
C LEU A 28 13.05 9.13 12.02
N LYS A 29 12.06 9.24 11.13
CA LYS A 29 11.73 10.48 10.43
C LYS A 29 11.38 11.63 11.39
N LEU A 30 10.78 11.35 12.56
CA LEU A 30 10.47 12.37 13.57
C LEU A 30 11.71 12.90 14.27
N VAL A 31 12.68 12.02 14.54
CA VAL A 31 13.87 12.34 15.35
C VAL A 31 15.00 12.91 14.49
N LEU A 32 15.14 12.44 13.26
CA LEU A 32 16.23 12.85 12.38
C LEU A 32 16.10 14.31 11.95
N PRO A 33 17.17 15.13 12.13
CA PRO A 33 17.19 16.49 11.66
C PRO A 33 17.46 16.55 10.15
N GLY A 34 16.97 17.62 9.51
CA GLY A 34 17.25 17.95 8.12
C GLY A 34 16.28 17.35 7.12
N VAL A 35 16.08 18.10 6.03
CA VAL A 35 15.11 17.78 4.97
C VAL A 35 15.52 16.53 4.19
N THR A 36 16.82 16.37 3.94
CA THR A 36 17.34 15.23 3.18
C THR A 36 17.09 13.91 3.90
N ALA A 37 17.36 13.84 5.21
CA ALA A 37 17.10 12.65 6.02
C ALA A 37 15.60 12.30 6.05
N LYS A 38 14.75 13.31 6.26
CA LYS A 38 13.29 13.11 6.24
C LYS A 38 12.76 12.63 4.89
N ARG A 39 13.30 13.15 3.77
CA ARG A 39 12.97 12.67 2.44
C ARG A 39 13.40 11.22 2.21
N ALA A 40 14.60 10.84 2.67
CA ALA A 40 15.07 9.47 2.61
C ALA A 40 14.15 8.52 3.39
N CYS A 41 13.75 8.88 4.62
CA CYS A 41 12.79 8.11 5.41
C CYS A 41 11.45 7.96 4.68
N SER A 42 10.90 9.05 4.12
CA SER A 42 9.65 8.98 3.37
C SER A 42 9.77 8.07 2.14
N ALA A 43 10.87 8.14 1.40
CA ALA A 43 11.12 7.27 0.26
C ALA A 43 11.21 5.79 0.68
N THR A 44 11.84 5.49 1.82
CA THR A 44 11.94 4.14 2.38
C THR A 44 10.56 3.62 2.80
N VAL A 45 9.74 4.42 3.48
CA VAL A 45 8.36 4.05 3.85
C VAL A 45 7.54 3.73 2.61
N MET A 46 7.63 4.58 1.57
CA MET A 46 6.96 4.33 0.29
C MET A 46 7.43 3.04 -0.38
N TRP A 47 8.73 2.77 -0.38
CA TRP A 47 9.29 1.54 -0.95
C TRP A 47 8.79 0.29 -0.20
N ILE A 48 8.68 0.35 1.14
CA ILE A 48 8.10 -0.74 1.94
C ILE A 48 6.63 -0.97 1.56
N ALA A 49 5.85 0.10 1.40
CA ALA A 49 4.45 -0.01 1.02
C ALA A 49 4.27 -0.54 -0.42
N GLU A 50 5.09 -0.11 -1.38
CA GLU A 50 5.12 -0.66 -2.74
C GLU A 50 5.48 -2.15 -2.72
N SER A 51 6.43 -2.56 -1.87
CA SER A 51 6.85 -3.95 -1.73
C SER A 51 5.76 -4.81 -1.10
N TRP A 52 5.03 -4.27 -0.10
CA TRP A 52 3.84 -4.91 0.44
C TRP A 52 2.80 -5.22 -0.65
N ALA A 53 2.55 -4.26 -1.54
CA ALA A 53 1.62 -4.43 -2.64
C ALA A 53 2.07 -5.50 -3.65
N GLU A 54 3.37 -5.57 -3.98
CA GLU A 54 3.90 -6.61 -4.86
C GLU A 54 3.79 -8.01 -4.25
N ILE A 55 4.06 -8.16 -2.96
CA ILE A 55 3.89 -9.44 -2.27
C ILE A 55 2.42 -9.85 -2.25
N CYS A 56 1.50 -8.92 -1.98
CA CYS A 56 0.05 -9.18 -2.06
C CYS A 56 -0.35 -9.66 -3.46
N LYS A 57 0.16 -9.02 -4.51
CA LYS A 57 -0.06 -9.45 -5.90
C LYS A 57 0.41 -10.88 -6.14
N GLY A 58 1.60 -11.24 -5.65
CA GLY A 58 2.13 -12.59 -5.72
C GLY A 58 1.24 -13.62 -5.01
N ILE A 59 0.77 -13.29 -3.79
CA ILE A 59 -0.14 -14.14 -3.03
C ILE A 59 -1.45 -14.38 -3.80
N PHE A 60 -2.05 -13.33 -4.37
CA PHE A 60 -3.27 -13.48 -5.18
C PHE A 60 -3.02 -14.33 -6.42
N ALA A 61 -1.93 -14.11 -7.14
CA ALA A 61 -1.61 -14.86 -8.35
C ALA A 61 -1.38 -16.35 -8.10
N LEU A 62 -0.82 -16.70 -6.94
CA LEU A 62 -0.49 -18.09 -6.60
C LEU A 62 -1.67 -18.86 -5.98
N LEU A 63 -2.53 -18.19 -5.20
CA LEU A 63 -3.51 -18.85 -4.36
C LEU A 63 -4.95 -18.63 -4.77
N THR A 64 -5.20 -17.70 -5.68
CA THR A 64 -6.57 -17.40 -6.15
C THR A 64 -6.67 -17.54 -7.67
N PRO A 65 -7.82 -17.96 -8.21
CA PRO A 65 -8.06 -18.00 -9.65
C PRO A 65 -8.37 -16.61 -10.23
N THR A 66 -7.85 -15.55 -9.60
CA THR A 66 -8.14 -14.17 -10.00
C THR A 66 -7.25 -13.77 -11.18
N HIS A 67 -7.87 -13.39 -12.28
CA HIS A 67 -7.19 -12.83 -13.45
C HIS A 67 -7.45 -11.32 -13.50
N TRP A 68 -6.36 -10.54 -13.49
CA TRP A 68 -6.42 -9.09 -13.56
C TRP A 68 -6.27 -8.64 -15.01
N GLU A 69 -7.31 -8.09 -15.58
CA GLU A 69 -7.24 -7.44 -16.88
C GLU A 69 -7.10 -5.92 -16.67
N ILE A 70 -5.89 -5.40 -16.88
CA ILE A 70 -5.57 -3.98 -16.67
C ILE A 70 -5.25 -3.37 -18.02
N ARG A 71 -5.97 -2.32 -18.41
CA ARG A 71 -5.81 -1.64 -19.69
C ARG A 71 -5.64 -0.12 -19.46
N GLY A 72 -4.92 0.56 -20.37
CA GLY A 72 -4.81 2.02 -20.37
C GLY A 72 -3.85 2.59 -19.34
N VAL A 73 -2.94 1.77 -18.77
CA VAL A 73 -1.96 2.19 -17.76
C VAL A 73 -0.56 2.46 -18.33
N GLU A 74 -0.38 2.30 -19.62
CA GLU A 74 0.91 2.35 -20.31
C GLU A 74 1.51 3.75 -20.32
N SER A 75 0.65 4.79 -20.29
CA SER A 75 1.04 6.21 -20.28
C SER A 75 1.25 6.79 -18.88
N LEU A 76 1.04 6.01 -17.82
CA LEU A 76 1.20 6.48 -16.45
C LEU A 76 2.67 6.70 -16.10
N ARG A 77 2.94 7.75 -15.33
CA ARG A 77 4.30 8.18 -14.95
C ARG A 77 4.40 8.40 -13.44
N LYS A 78 5.54 8.03 -12.85
CA LYS A 78 5.82 8.23 -11.41
C LYS A 78 6.07 9.70 -11.02
N ASP A 79 6.39 10.54 -11.96
CA ASP A 79 6.72 11.97 -11.76
C ASP A 79 5.50 12.89 -11.96
N THR A 80 4.31 12.33 -12.14
CA THR A 80 3.08 13.06 -12.42
C THR A 80 2.02 12.78 -11.36
N SER A 81 1.34 13.82 -10.90
CA SER A 81 0.22 13.69 -9.97
C SER A 81 -1.07 13.32 -10.70
N TYR A 82 -1.83 12.38 -10.13
CA TYR A 82 -3.09 11.92 -10.68
C TYR A 82 -4.20 12.02 -9.64
N LEU A 83 -5.40 12.40 -10.09
CA LEU A 83 -6.64 12.18 -9.34
C LEU A 83 -7.32 10.95 -9.91
N VAL A 84 -7.48 9.93 -9.07
CA VAL A 84 -8.13 8.67 -9.46
C VAL A 84 -9.54 8.64 -8.91
N VAL A 85 -10.51 8.44 -9.79
CA VAL A 85 -11.93 8.26 -9.43
C VAL A 85 -12.35 6.89 -9.91
N SER A 86 -12.92 6.08 -9.03
CA SER A 86 -13.38 4.74 -9.35
C SER A 86 -14.67 4.41 -8.62
N ASN A 87 -15.46 3.49 -9.18
CA ASN A 87 -16.52 2.85 -8.44
C ASN A 87 -15.94 2.03 -7.29
N HIS A 88 -16.61 2.00 -6.16
CA HIS A 88 -16.22 1.21 -5.00
C HIS A 88 -17.40 0.39 -4.52
N GLN A 89 -17.36 -0.90 -4.78
CA GLN A 89 -18.47 -1.83 -4.49
C GLN A 89 -18.07 -2.88 -3.44
N SER A 90 -16.77 -3.15 -3.28
CA SER A 90 -16.28 -4.18 -2.38
C SER A 90 -14.88 -3.88 -1.83
N TRP A 91 -14.50 -4.58 -0.77
CA TRP A 91 -13.14 -4.51 -0.21
C TRP A 91 -12.05 -4.93 -1.21
N VAL A 92 -12.38 -5.73 -2.22
CA VAL A 92 -11.44 -6.19 -3.25
C VAL A 92 -11.00 -5.04 -4.17
N ASP A 93 -11.79 -3.98 -4.27
CA ASP A 93 -11.45 -2.82 -5.11
C ASP A 93 -10.17 -2.12 -4.62
N ILE A 94 -9.93 -2.10 -3.30
CA ILE A 94 -8.73 -1.48 -2.73
C ILE A 94 -7.45 -2.19 -3.19
N PRO A 95 -7.26 -3.51 -2.98
CA PRO A 95 -6.11 -4.21 -3.52
C PRO A 95 -6.04 -4.16 -5.05
N ALA A 96 -7.17 -4.15 -5.76
CA ALA A 96 -7.19 -4.01 -7.22
C ALA A 96 -6.59 -2.68 -7.68
N LEU A 97 -7.02 -1.56 -7.07
CA LEU A 97 -6.49 -0.22 -7.35
C LEU A 97 -5.00 -0.12 -6.99
N VAL A 98 -4.63 -0.60 -5.79
CA VAL A 98 -3.22 -0.59 -5.38
C VAL A 98 -2.36 -1.37 -6.35
N GLN A 99 -2.75 -2.57 -6.78
CA GLN A 99 -1.99 -3.37 -7.75
C GLN A 99 -1.92 -2.73 -9.14
N THR A 100 -3.01 -2.09 -9.57
CA THR A 100 -3.08 -1.41 -10.88
C THR A 100 -2.07 -0.28 -10.97
N PHE A 101 -1.95 0.52 -9.92
CA PHE A 101 -1.13 1.75 -9.92
C PHE A 101 0.23 1.58 -9.27
N ASN A 102 0.49 0.46 -8.55
CA ASN A 102 1.75 0.24 -7.84
C ASN A 102 2.94 0.40 -8.79
N ARG A 103 3.91 1.21 -8.39
CA ARG A 103 5.13 1.53 -9.14
C ARG A 103 4.94 2.19 -10.52
N LYS A 104 3.70 2.47 -10.93
CA LYS A 104 3.38 3.18 -12.19
C LYS A 104 3.09 4.66 -11.97
N THR A 105 2.59 5.00 -10.79
CA THR A 105 2.31 6.37 -10.36
C THR A 105 3.05 6.66 -9.05
N PRO A 106 3.05 7.90 -8.53
CA PRO A 106 3.32 8.14 -7.10
C PRO A 106 2.44 7.24 -6.25
N TYR A 107 2.93 6.88 -5.05
CA TYR A 107 2.19 5.97 -4.18
C TYR A 107 0.74 6.43 -3.96
N PHE A 108 -0.18 5.52 -4.17
CA PHE A 108 -1.61 5.80 -4.21
C PHE A 108 -2.16 6.05 -2.79
N LYS A 109 -2.77 7.21 -2.56
CA LYS A 109 -3.39 7.58 -1.30
C LYS A 109 -4.90 7.68 -1.48
N PHE A 110 -5.64 7.07 -0.57
CA PHE A 110 -7.10 7.10 -0.57
C PHE A 110 -7.63 8.21 0.33
N PHE A 111 -8.78 8.76 -0.01
CA PHE A 111 -9.59 9.50 0.96
C PHE A 111 -10.29 8.49 1.87
N LEU A 112 -9.90 8.46 3.13
CA LEU A 112 -10.35 7.47 4.10
C LEU A 112 -11.44 8.02 5.00
N LYS A 113 -12.31 7.12 5.46
CA LYS A 113 -13.19 7.46 6.58
C LYS A 113 -12.37 7.68 7.84
N LYS A 114 -12.68 8.73 8.59
CA LYS A 114 -11.95 9.12 9.81
C LYS A 114 -11.85 7.98 10.83
N GLU A 115 -12.86 7.13 10.89
CA GLU A 115 -12.93 5.99 11.80
C GLU A 115 -11.84 4.94 11.54
N LEU A 116 -11.33 4.84 10.31
CA LEU A 116 -10.28 3.88 9.94
C LEU A 116 -8.93 4.21 10.59
N ILE A 117 -8.73 5.44 11.04
CA ILE A 117 -7.52 5.83 11.79
C ILE A 117 -7.43 5.08 13.13
N TRP A 118 -8.58 4.70 13.70
CA TRP A 118 -8.64 3.98 14.98
C TRP A 118 -8.50 2.46 14.85
N VAL A 119 -8.48 1.93 13.61
CA VAL A 119 -8.23 0.50 13.39
C VAL A 119 -6.76 0.21 13.69
N PRO A 120 -6.46 -0.73 14.61
CA PRO A 120 -5.09 -1.10 14.96
C PRO A 120 -4.26 -1.44 13.72
N PHE A 121 -3.00 -1.03 13.71
CA PHE A 121 -2.05 -1.19 12.63
C PHE A 121 -2.38 -0.37 11.36
N LEU A 122 -3.64 -0.27 10.96
CA LEU A 122 -4.06 0.45 9.76
C LEU A 122 -3.86 1.96 9.93
N GLY A 123 -4.32 2.53 11.06
CA GLY A 123 -4.11 3.94 11.38
C GLY A 123 -2.63 4.30 11.49
N LEU A 124 -1.81 3.43 12.07
CA LEU A 124 -0.36 3.62 12.13
C LEU A 124 0.29 3.59 10.75
N ALA A 125 -0.18 2.71 9.86
CA ALA A 125 0.31 2.65 8.49
C ALA A 125 -0.05 3.92 7.71
N PHE A 126 -1.27 4.43 7.85
CA PHE A 126 -1.69 5.68 7.22
C PHE A 126 -0.89 6.87 7.74
N TRP A 127 -0.63 6.93 9.05
CA TRP A 127 0.23 7.95 9.63
C TRP A 127 1.65 7.88 9.08
N ALA A 128 2.25 6.70 9.00
CA ALA A 128 3.60 6.50 8.46
C ALA A 128 3.72 6.92 6.99
N LEU A 129 2.65 6.75 6.22
CA LEU A 129 2.55 7.09 4.80
C LEU A 129 2.15 8.55 4.54
N ASP A 130 2.07 9.38 5.58
CA ASP A 130 1.63 10.79 5.48
C ASP A 130 0.27 10.91 4.76
N TYR A 131 -0.70 10.08 5.13
CA TYR A 131 -2.07 10.22 4.62
C TYR A 131 -2.70 11.51 5.14
N PRO A 132 -3.52 12.19 4.33
CA PRO A 132 -4.19 13.44 4.71
C PRO A 132 -5.24 13.24 5.79
#